data_029ad7d6f094c8cb1ced3696f0377a5e
#
_entry.id   029ad7d6f094c8cb1ced3696f0377a5e
#
_cell.length_a   1.000
_cell.length_b   1.000
_cell.length_c   1.000
_cell.angle_alpha   90.00
_cell.angle_beta   90.00
_cell.angle_gamma   90.00
#
_symmetry.space_group_name_H-M   'P 1'
#
loop_
_entity.id
_entity.type
_entity.pdbx_description
1 polymer ?
#
loop_
_entity_poly.entity_id
_entity_poly.type
_entity_poly.pdbx_seq_one_letter_code
_entity_poly.pdbx_strand_id
1 'polypeptide(L)'
;MSTATINNAATEYKVADMSLAEWGRKEISIAEFEMPGLMSIRKKYAPGKPLKGVRVTGSLHMTIQTAVLIETLVDLGATVRWASCNIFSTQDHAAAAIAAAGVPVFAWKGESLEEYWDCTLKAISHPDGKGPELVVDDGGDVTLLLHKGYELENGDRWVDSPSGSHEETVIKNLLKKVHAGNPHHWRDIVKAWRGVSEETTTGVHRLYKMQEQGKLLVPAINVNDSVTKSKFDNLYGCRESLADGIKRATDVMVAGKIAVICGYGDVGKGSAHSLRGMGARVVVTEIDPINALQAAMEGFEVTTVEDTLGRGDIYVTTTGNLDIITLDHMAHMKDQAIVCNIGHFDNEIQIDALNTAKGVKRTNIKPQVDMYTFPDGHCIFMLAEGRLVNLGCATGHPSFVMSNSFSNQTLAQLDLWKNKDTYKVGVYTLPKKLDEEVARLHLEKIGVKLTTLTKKQADYLGVPVEGPYKPDHYRY
;
A
#
# COMPACT_ATOMS: atom_id res chain seq x y z
N MET A 1 -15.87 27.10 7.97
CA MET A 1 -16.74 26.14 8.69
C MET A 1 -18.02 25.98 7.89
N SER A 2 -18.17 24.90 7.15
CA SER A 2 -19.40 24.59 6.44
C SER A 2 -19.96 23.33 7.08
N THR A 3 -21.03 23.50 7.87
CA THR A 3 -21.79 22.40 8.44
C THR A 3 -22.73 21.84 7.37
N ALA A 4 -22.31 20.75 6.73
CA ALA A 4 -23.23 19.97 5.90
C ALA A 4 -24.17 19.19 6.83
N THR A 5 -25.45 19.47 6.76
CA THR A 5 -26.51 18.73 7.46
C THR A 5 -26.62 17.34 6.83
N ILE A 6 -26.20 16.30 7.56
CA ILE A 6 -26.27 14.91 7.13
C ILE A 6 -27.62 14.32 7.57
N ASN A 7 -28.38 13.82 6.61
CA ASN A 7 -29.60 13.04 6.85
C ASN A 7 -29.23 11.71 7.54
N ASN A 8 -29.82 11.45 8.71
CA ASN A 8 -29.64 10.27 9.54
C ASN A 8 -30.32 9.02 8.94
N ALA A 9 -29.74 8.44 7.88
CA ALA A 9 -29.83 7.02 7.66
C ALA A 9 -28.60 6.41 8.34
N ALA A 10 -28.77 5.44 9.24
CA ALA A 10 -27.66 4.83 9.96
C ALA A 10 -26.59 4.36 8.97
N THR A 11 -25.42 5.02 8.97
CA THR A 11 -24.32 4.66 8.09
C THR A 11 -23.83 3.27 8.47
N GLU A 12 -23.78 2.35 7.51
CA GLU A 12 -23.24 1.03 7.71
C GLU A 12 -21.71 1.13 7.91
N TYR A 13 -21.19 0.64 9.02
CA TYR A 13 -19.73 0.57 9.28
C TYR A 13 -19.40 -0.61 10.19
N LYS A 14 -18.11 -1.01 10.20
CA LYS A 14 -17.55 -1.95 11.18
C LYS A 14 -16.14 -1.50 11.54
N VAL A 15 -15.98 -0.91 12.71
CA VAL A 15 -14.71 -0.38 13.26
C VAL A 15 -14.53 -0.85 14.69
N ALA A 16 -13.30 -0.77 15.21
CA ALA A 16 -12.98 -1.27 16.55
C ALA A 16 -13.73 -0.53 17.67
N ASP A 17 -13.68 0.81 17.67
CA ASP A 17 -14.23 1.65 18.73
C ASP A 17 -14.57 3.05 18.21
N MET A 18 -15.85 3.40 18.20
CA MET A 18 -16.34 4.70 17.78
C MET A 18 -15.97 5.84 18.73
N SER A 19 -15.62 5.54 19.99
CA SER A 19 -15.19 6.57 20.95
C SER A 19 -13.87 7.25 20.56
N LEU A 20 -13.11 6.64 19.66
CA LEU A 20 -11.84 7.17 19.13
C LEU A 20 -12.01 8.25 18.05
N ALA A 21 -13.24 8.51 17.59
CA ALA A 21 -13.52 9.39 16.46
C ALA A 21 -13.02 10.83 16.66
N GLU A 22 -13.17 11.38 17.86
CA GLU A 22 -12.70 12.74 18.18
C GLU A 22 -11.18 12.84 18.12
N TRP A 23 -10.47 11.84 18.62
CA TRP A 23 -9.02 11.76 18.52
C TRP A 23 -8.60 11.67 17.04
N GLY A 24 -9.19 10.75 16.29
CA GLY A 24 -8.93 10.59 14.86
C GLY A 24 -9.12 11.89 14.07
N ARG A 25 -10.19 12.65 14.36
CA ARG A 25 -10.44 13.96 13.71
C ARG A 25 -9.33 14.98 13.98
N LYS A 26 -8.79 15.00 15.19
CA LYS A 26 -7.67 15.90 15.55
C LYS A 26 -6.40 15.53 14.77
N GLU A 27 -6.08 14.26 14.64
CA GLU A 27 -4.91 13.82 13.87
C GLU A 27 -5.10 14.00 12.36
N ILE A 28 -6.30 13.78 11.81
CA ILE A 28 -6.62 14.09 10.41
C ILE A 28 -6.34 15.56 10.10
N SER A 29 -6.64 16.48 11.01
CA SER A 29 -6.36 17.91 10.80
C SER A 29 -4.86 18.23 10.71
N ILE A 30 -4.01 17.48 11.43
CA ILE A 30 -2.56 17.57 11.29
C ILE A 30 -2.12 17.03 9.91
N ALA A 31 -2.68 15.89 9.49
CA ALA A 31 -2.37 15.30 8.19
C ALA A 31 -2.77 16.22 7.03
N GLU A 32 -3.95 16.84 7.08
CA GLU A 32 -4.40 17.83 6.08
C GLU A 32 -3.39 18.98 5.92
N PHE A 33 -2.85 19.49 7.04
CA PHE A 33 -1.82 20.54 7.00
C PHE A 33 -0.53 20.07 6.32
N GLU A 34 -0.16 18.79 6.47
CA GLU A 34 1.06 18.20 5.92
C GLU A 34 0.86 17.56 4.52
N MET A 35 -0.36 17.63 3.95
CA MET A 35 -0.70 17.06 2.63
C MET A 35 -1.06 18.14 1.59
N PRO A 36 -0.12 19.04 1.25
CA PRO A 36 -0.43 20.25 0.46
C PRO A 36 -0.90 19.93 -0.97
N GLY A 37 -0.36 18.90 -1.61
CA GLY A 37 -0.76 18.50 -2.96
C GLY A 37 -2.20 18.02 -3.00
N LEU A 38 -2.54 17.08 -2.12
CA LEU A 38 -3.90 16.53 -2.04
C LEU A 38 -4.93 17.60 -1.65
N MET A 39 -4.61 18.46 -0.70
CA MET A 39 -5.49 19.57 -0.30
C MET A 39 -5.66 20.61 -1.41
N SER A 40 -4.63 20.86 -2.22
CA SER A 40 -4.72 21.71 -3.40
C SER A 40 -5.64 21.12 -4.47
N ILE A 41 -5.57 19.82 -4.72
CA ILE A 41 -6.46 19.08 -5.63
C ILE A 41 -7.90 19.15 -5.12
N ARG A 42 -8.13 18.89 -3.83
CA ARG A 42 -9.45 19.01 -3.18
C ARG A 42 -10.01 20.42 -3.42
N LYS A 43 -9.24 21.46 -3.11
CA LYS A 43 -9.66 22.86 -3.32
C LYS A 43 -9.98 23.18 -4.78
N LYS A 44 -9.18 22.66 -5.72
CA LYS A 44 -9.33 22.92 -7.16
C LYS A 44 -10.59 22.26 -7.74
N TYR A 45 -10.84 21.01 -7.38
CA TYR A 45 -11.87 20.19 -8.06
C TYR A 45 -13.20 20.05 -7.29
N ALA A 46 -13.21 20.17 -5.95
CA ALA A 46 -14.42 19.99 -5.16
C ALA A 46 -15.60 20.91 -5.55
N PRO A 47 -15.38 22.18 -5.94
CA PRO A 47 -16.50 23.03 -6.38
C PRO A 47 -17.29 22.47 -7.58
N GLY A 48 -16.59 21.78 -8.49
CA GLY A 48 -17.19 21.17 -9.71
C GLY A 48 -17.80 19.80 -9.49
N LYS A 49 -17.53 19.16 -8.36
CA LYS A 49 -17.98 17.80 -8.03
C LYS A 49 -17.85 16.80 -9.20
N PRO A 50 -16.64 16.59 -9.77
CA PRO A 50 -16.44 15.79 -10.99
C PRO A 50 -16.81 14.31 -10.81
N LEU A 51 -16.85 13.81 -9.58
CA LEU A 51 -17.25 12.43 -9.24
C LEU A 51 -18.67 12.37 -8.64
N LYS A 52 -19.54 13.35 -8.92
CA LYS A 52 -20.90 13.39 -8.37
C LYS A 52 -21.67 12.11 -8.66
N GLY A 53 -22.04 11.39 -7.59
CA GLY A 53 -22.82 10.15 -7.65
C GLY A 53 -22.04 8.92 -8.09
N VAL A 54 -20.74 9.03 -8.32
CA VAL A 54 -19.85 7.89 -8.65
C VAL A 54 -19.61 7.05 -7.41
N ARG A 55 -19.81 5.75 -7.52
CA ARG A 55 -19.52 4.79 -6.45
C ARG A 55 -18.06 4.39 -6.50
N VAL A 56 -17.34 4.71 -5.43
CA VAL A 56 -15.92 4.38 -5.27
C VAL A 56 -15.76 3.39 -4.14
N THR A 57 -15.14 2.26 -4.40
CA THR A 57 -14.65 1.34 -3.36
C THR A 57 -13.16 1.52 -3.21
N GLY A 58 -12.68 1.68 -1.97
CA GLY A 58 -11.26 1.65 -1.66
C GLY A 58 -10.88 0.43 -0.83
N SER A 59 -9.72 -0.14 -1.14
CA SER A 59 -8.99 -1.12 -0.34
C SER A 59 -7.55 -0.64 -0.26
N LEU A 60 -7.28 0.16 0.77
CA LEU A 60 -5.97 0.75 1.03
C LEU A 60 -5.88 1.02 2.53
N HIS A 61 -4.67 0.92 3.09
CA HIS A 61 -4.40 1.04 4.52
C HIS A 61 -5.22 2.14 5.19
N MET A 62 -6.09 1.80 6.15
CA MET A 62 -7.00 2.77 6.80
C MET A 62 -6.24 3.61 7.83
N THR A 63 -5.40 4.51 7.35
CA THR A 63 -4.57 5.44 8.13
C THR A 63 -5.19 6.84 8.20
N ILE A 64 -4.60 7.70 9.00
CA ILE A 64 -4.95 9.14 9.05
C ILE A 64 -4.81 9.80 7.68
N GLN A 65 -3.77 9.45 6.92
CA GLN A 65 -3.54 9.98 5.57
C GLN A 65 -4.61 9.50 4.59
N THR A 66 -5.01 8.25 4.69
CA THR A 66 -6.09 7.67 3.90
C THR A 66 -7.44 8.32 4.22
N ALA A 67 -7.67 8.72 5.47
CA ALA A 67 -8.84 9.49 5.82
C ALA A 67 -8.93 10.81 5.02
N VAL A 68 -7.80 11.50 4.81
CA VAL A 68 -7.74 12.71 3.97
C VAL A 68 -8.06 12.40 2.50
N LEU A 69 -7.59 11.26 1.98
CA LEU A 69 -7.95 10.80 0.62
C LEU A 69 -9.45 10.51 0.50
N ILE A 70 -10.01 9.76 1.45
CA ILE A 70 -11.46 9.43 1.48
C ILE A 70 -12.29 10.71 1.46
N GLU A 71 -12.00 11.65 2.35
CA GLU A 71 -12.72 12.92 2.41
C GLU A 71 -12.52 13.76 1.13
N THR A 72 -11.35 13.69 0.50
CA THR A 72 -11.13 14.32 -0.80
C THR A 72 -12.06 13.74 -1.86
N LEU A 73 -12.18 12.42 -1.97
CA LEU A 73 -13.08 11.76 -2.93
C LEU A 73 -14.56 12.11 -2.64
N VAL A 74 -14.95 12.18 -1.37
CA VAL A 74 -16.30 12.60 -0.96
C VAL A 74 -16.56 14.07 -1.35
N ASP A 75 -15.62 14.96 -1.12
CA ASP A 75 -15.72 16.37 -1.51
C ASP A 75 -15.81 16.55 -3.04
N LEU A 76 -15.16 15.66 -3.80
CA LEU A 76 -15.29 15.57 -5.25
C LEU A 76 -16.64 15.01 -5.71
N GLY A 77 -17.49 14.56 -4.78
CA GLY A 77 -18.86 14.13 -5.01
C GLY A 77 -19.07 12.62 -5.08
N ALA A 78 -18.04 11.82 -4.81
CA ALA A 78 -18.14 10.35 -4.82
C ALA A 78 -18.95 9.81 -3.63
N THR A 79 -19.58 8.65 -3.84
CA THR A 79 -20.13 7.80 -2.78
C THR A 79 -19.08 6.74 -2.47
N VAL A 80 -18.41 6.87 -1.33
CA VAL A 80 -17.25 6.07 -0.97
C VAL A 80 -17.61 4.98 0.02
N ARG A 81 -17.01 3.78 -0.15
CA ARG A 81 -16.96 2.68 0.83
C ARG A 81 -15.52 2.21 0.94
N TRP A 82 -15.06 1.87 2.14
CA TRP A 82 -13.64 1.61 2.37
C TRP A 82 -13.38 0.41 3.25
N ALA A 83 -12.38 -0.41 2.88
CA ALA A 83 -11.75 -1.43 3.71
C ALA A 83 -10.23 -1.20 3.76
N SER A 84 -9.55 -1.79 4.72
CA SER A 84 -8.08 -1.82 4.72
C SER A 84 -7.58 -2.89 3.76
N CYS A 85 -6.34 -2.76 3.31
CA CYS A 85 -5.64 -3.75 2.49
C CYS A 85 -4.64 -4.61 3.30
N ASN A 86 -4.68 -4.52 4.64
CA ASN A 86 -3.81 -5.30 5.52
C ASN A 86 -4.40 -5.38 6.93
N ILE A 87 -4.34 -6.56 7.55
CA ILE A 87 -4.94 -6.86 8.86
C ILE A 87 -4.33 -6.08 10.04
N PHE A 88 -3.11 -5.54 9.90
CA PHE A 88 -2.41 -4.83 10.98
C PHE A 88 -2.19 -3.34 10.73
N SER A 89 -2.61 -2.81 9.57
CA SER A 89 -2.27 -1.45 9.18
C SER A 89 -3.28 -0.38 9.58
N THR A 90 -4.49 -0.77 9.96
CA THR A 90 -5.54 0.19 10.33
C THR A 90 -5.14 0.99 11.58
N GLN A 91 -5.36 2.31 11.52
CA GLN A 91 -5.39 3.18 12.69
C GLN A 91 -6.86 3.32 13.13
N ASP A 92 -7.24 2.69 14.24
CA ASP A 92 -8.63 2.55 14.66
C ASP A 92 -9.33 3.90 14.86
N HIS A 93 -8.60 4.92 15.32
CA HIS A 93 -9.09 6.27 15.47
C HIS A 93 -9.35 6.96 14.11
N ALA A 94 -8.58 6.64 13.07
CA ALA A 94 -8.85 7.12 11.70
C ALA A 94 -10.13 6.49 11.15
N ALA A 95 -10.28 5.17 11.28
CA ALA A 95 -11.49 4.45 10.87
C ALA A 95 -12.74 4.99 11.58
N ALA A 96 -12.66 5.19 12.90
CA ALA A 96 -13.75 5.76 13.70
C ALA A 96 -14.11 7.17 13.26
N ALA A 97 -13.14 8.04 12.98
CA ALA A 97 -13.39 9.42 12.53
C ALA A 97 -14.13 9.47 11.19
N ILE A 98 -13.74 8.62 10.24
CA ILE A 98 -14.38 8.55 8.92
C ILE A 98 -15.78 7.93 8.99
N ALA A 99 -15.96 6.89 9.81
CA ALA A 99 -17.29 6.33 10.09
C ALA A 99 -18.23 7.38 10.73
N ALA A 100 -17.73 8.16 11.69
CA ALA A 100 -18.47 9.25 12.34
C ALA A 100 -18.81 10.39 11.36
N ALA A 101 -17.99 10.60 10.33
CA ALA A 101 -18.28 11.54 9.24
C ALA A 101 -19.32 11.02 8.24
N GLY A 102 -19.85 9.81 8.43
CA GLY A 102 -20.93 9.24 7.61
C GLY A 102 -20.43 8.46 6.38
N VAL A 103 -19.16 8.10 6.32
CA VAL A 103 -18.61 7.25 5.26
C VAL A 103 -18.56 5.79 5.75
N PRO A 104 -19.11 4.83 4.98
CA PRO A 104 -19.00 3.41 5.29
C PRO A 104 -17.54 2.93 5.30
N VAL A 105 -17.04 2.54 6.48
CA VAL A 105 -15.70 2.00 6.70
C VAL A 105 -15.80 0.66 7.40
N PHE A 106 -15.05 -0.32 6.91
CA PHE A 106 -14.98 -1.68 7.42
C PHE A 106 -13.50 -2.03 7.64
N ALA A 107 -12.95 -1.65 8.79
CA ALA A 107 -11.54 -1.87 9.11
C ALA A 107 -11.26 -1.69 10.60
N TRP A 108 -10.39 -2.54 11.14
CA TRP A 108 -9.76 -2.36 12.46
C TRP A 108 -8.40 -3.05 12.49
N LYS A 109 -7.56 -2.67 13.43
CA LYS A 109 -6.24 -3.29 13.61
C LYS A 109 -6.38 -4.66 14.29
N GLY A 110 -5.87 -5.71 13.67
CA GLY A 110 -5.90 -7.07 14.20
C GLY A 110 -7.10 -7.88 13.71
N GLU A 111 -7.62 -7.60 12.54
CA GLU A 111 -8.58 -8.45 11.85
C GLU A 111 -8.04 -9.88 11.68
N SER A 112 -8.91 -10.88 11.78
CA SER A 112 -8.60 -12.21 11.22
C SER A 112 -8.69 -12.16 9.68
N LEU A 113 -8.13 -13.16 8.99
CA LEU A 113 -8.24 -13.21 7.53
C LEU A 113 -9.70 -13.32 7.06
N GLU A 114 -10.54 -14.05 7.79
CA GLU A 114 -11.98 -14.14 7.51
C GLU A 114 -12.68 -12.78 7.65
N GLU A 115 -12.34 -12.03 8.70
CA GLU A 115 -12.88 -10.70 8.93
C GLU A 115 -12.42 -9.70 7.87
N TYR A 116 -11.15 -9.74 7.50
CA TYR A 116 -10.56 -8.92 6.45
C TYR A 116 -11.27 -9.10 5.10
N TRP A 117 -11.45 -10.34 4.65
CA TRP A 117 -12.13 -10.63 3.39
C TRP A 117 -13.64 -10.34 3.44
N ASP A 118 -14.29 -10.50 4.61
CA ASP A 118 -15.67 -10.05 4.83
C ASP A 118 -15.78 -8.51 4.74
N CYS A 119 -14.84 -7.78 5.31
CA CYS A 119 -14.76 -6.31 5.21
C CYS A 119 -14.54 -5.85 3.76
N THR A 120 -13.66 -6.52 3.02
CA THR A 120 -13.43 -6.27 1.60
C THR A 120 -14.71 -6.48 0.79
N LEU A 121 -15.44 -7.58 1.02
CA LEU A 121 -16.73 -7.84 0.38
C LEU A 121 -17.77 -6.75 0.72
N LYS A 122 -17.82 -6.29 1.97
CA LYS A 122 -18.73 -5.21 2.39
C LYS A 122 -18.39 -3.89 1.71
N ALA A 123 -17.11 -3.55 1.55
CA ALA A 123 -16.69 -2.35 0.83
C ALA A 123 -17.07 -2.40 -0.66
N ILE A 124 -17.02 -3.58 -1.29
CA ILE A 124 -17.45 -3.78 -2.69
C ILE A 124 -18.98 -3.67 -2.83
N SER A 125 -19.73 -4.06 -1.81
CA SER A 125 -21.19 -4.15 -1.85
C SER A 125 -21.84 -2.79 -1.57
N HIS A 126 -22.09 -2.02 -2.62
CA HIS A 126 -22.84 -0.77 -2.53
C HIS A 126 -24.35 -1.02 -2.35
N PRO A 127 -25.12 -0.02 -1.87
CA PRO A 127 -26.58 -0.15 -1.74
C PRO A 127 -27.26 -0.60 -3.03
N ASP A 128 -28.43 -1.21 -2.90
CA ASP A 128 -29.26 -1.71 -4.00
C ASP A 128 -28.60 -2.83 -4.82
N GLY A 129 -27.70 -3.61 -4.21
CA GLY A 129 -26.98 -4.71 -4.88
C GLY A 129 -26.02 -4.27 -5.99
N LYS A 130 -25.63 -2.99 -5.98
CA LYS A 130 -24.68 -2.42 -6.94
C LYS A 130 -23.24 -2.65 -6.49
N GLY A 131 -22.33 -2.67 -7.46
CA GLY A 131 -20.89 -2.63 -7.23
C GLY A 131 -20.29 -1.25 -7.40
N PRO A 132 -18.96 -1.11 -7.23
CA PRO A 132 -18.25 0.12 -7.51
C PRO A 132 -18.27 0.45 -9.01
N GLU A 133 -18.17 1.75 -9.32
CA GLU A 133 -17.86 2.22 -10.67
C GLU A 133 -16.35 2.46 -10.83
N LEU A 134 -15.69 2.84 -9.75
CA LEU A 134 -14.24 2.98 -9.67
C LEU A 134 -13.71 2.28 -8.41
N VAL A 135 -12.47 1.83 -8.50
CA VAL A 135 -11.75 1.17 -7.40
C VAL A 135 -10.42 1.88 -7.16
N VAL A 136 -10.12 2.16 -5.89
CA VAL A 136 -8.78 2.50 -5.40
C VAL A 136 -8.25 1.25 -4.70
N ASP A 137 -7.22 0.63 -5.21
CA ASP A 137 -6.69 -0.63 -4.70
C ASP A 137 -5.21 -0.50 -4.30
N ASP A 138 -4.82 -1.31 -3.34
CA ASP A 138 -3.43 -1.42 -2.86
C ASP A 138 -3.11 -2.89 -2.59
N GLY A 139 -2.36 -3.49 -3.51
CA GLY A 139 -2.09 -4.92 -3.55
C GLY A 139 -3.06 -5.72 -4.42
N GLY A 140 -4.12 -5.07 -4.92
CA GLY A 140 -5.06 -5.67 -5.88
C GLY A 140 -6.03 -6.67 -5.27
N ASP A 141 -6.42 -6.53 -4.00
CA ASP A 141 -7.30 -7.51 -3.34
C ASP A 141 -8.78 -7.34 -3.71
N VAL A 142 -9.28 -6.11 -3.83
CA VAL A 142 -10.61 -5.85 -4.42
C VAL A 142 -10.63 -6.31 -5.87
N THR A 143 -9.60 -5.97 -6.63
CA THR A 143 -9.44 -6.39 -8.03
C THR A 143 -9.44 -7.91 -8.15
N LEU A 144 -8.69 -8.62 -7.30
CA LEU A 144 -8.67 -10.09 -7.26
C LEU A 144 -10.05 -10.67 -7.00
N LEU A 145 -10.75 -10.16 -5.97
CA LEU A 145 -12.06 -10.68 -5.57
C LEU A 145 -13.10 -10.50 -6.68
N LEU A 146 -13.12 -9.33 -7.33
CA LEU A 146 -14.01 -9.04 -8.45
C LEU A 146 -13.73 -9.97 -9.66
N HIS A 147 -12.46 -10.15 -10.02
CA HIS A 147 -12.08 -11.03 -11.13
C HIS A 147 -12.39 -12.50 -10.83
N LYS A 148 -12.00 -13.01 -9.66
CA LYS A 148 -12.22 -14.41 -9.27
C LYS A 148 -13.69 -14.73 -9.10
N GLY A 149 -14.48 -13.80 -8.57
CA GLY A 149 -15.93 -13.95 -8.50
C GLY A 149 -16.58 -13.99 -9.90
N TYR A 150 -16.16 -13.09 -10.79
CA TYR A 150 -16.62 -13.06 -12.17
C TYR A 150 -16.21 -14.34 -12.93
N GLU A 151 -14.94 -14.79 -12.79
CA GLU A 151 -14.45 -16.04 -13.38
C GLU A 151 -15.27 -17.24 -12.91
N LEU A 152 -15.56 -17.34 -11.59
CA LEU A 152 -16.37 -18.43 -11.01
C LEU A 152 -17.77 -18.51 -11.65
N GLU A 153 -18.46 -17.37 -11.79
CA GLU A 153 -19.79 -17.31 -12.42
C GLU A 153 -19.76 -17.58 -13.93
N ASN A 154 -18.58 -17.51 -14.56
CA ASN A 154 -18.36 -17.88 -15.95
C ASN A 154 -17.81 -19.32 -16.11
N GLY A 155 -17.81 -20.13 -15.04
CA GLY A 155 -17.49 -21.54 -15.08
C GLY A 155 -16.05 -21.91 -14.74
N ASP A 156 -15.22 -20.96 -14.33
CA ASP A 156 -13.88 -21.25 -13.81
C ASP A 156 -13.98 -22.05 -12.48
N ARG A 157 -13.09 -23.01 -12.30
CA ARG A 157 -13.08 -23.92 -11.16
C ARG A 157 -11.89 -23.73 -10.23
N TRP A 158 -11.25 -22.58 -10.28
CA TRP A 158 -10.13 -22.28 -9.37
C TRP A 158 -10.50 -22.47 -7.90
N VAL A 159 -11.73 -22.12 -7.51
CA VAL A 159 -12.21 -22.27 -6.13
C VAL A 159 -12.22 -23.73 -5.64
N ASP A 160 -12.22 -24.72 -6.54
CA ASP A 160 -12.24 -26.17 -6.24
C ASP A 160 -10.82 -26.77 -6.25
N SER A 161 -9.80 -26.04 -6.69
CA SER A 161 -8.40 -26.49 -6.67
C SER A 161 -7.81 -26.49 -5.26
N PRO A 162 -6.74 -27.26 -4.98
CA PRO A 162 -6.01 -27.16 -3.73
C PRO A 162 -5.55 -25.71 -3.47
N SER A 163 -5.53 -25.28 -2.22
CA SER A 163 -5.06 -23.95 -1.82
C SER A 163 -3.58 -23.99 -1.47
N GLY A 164 -2.85 -22.97 -1.90
CA GLY A 164 -1.43 -22.80 -1.58
C GLY A 164 -1.18 -22.15 -0.21
N SER A 165 -2.21 -21.50 0.37
CA SER A 165 -2.12 -20.84 1.67
C SER A 165 -3.45 -20.88 2.41
N HIS A 166 -3.42 -20.51 3.71
CA HIS A 166 -4.64 -20.36 4.50
C HIS A 166 -5.51 -19.23 3.94
N GLU A 167 -4.92 -18.11 3.57
CA GLU A 167 -5.62 -16.96 2.99
C GLU A 167 -6.34 -17.32 1.69
N GLU A 168 -5.69 -18.05 0.79
CA GLU A 168 -6.33 -18.54 -0.44
C GLU A 168 -7.54 -19.44 -0.12
N THR A 169 -7.49 -20.24 0.96
CA THR A 169 -8.63 -21.03 1.42
C THR A 169 -9.79 -20.16 1.87
N VAL A 170 -9.52 -19.09 2.60
CA VAL A 170 -10.52 -18.11 3.06
C VAL A 170 -11.21 -17.43 1.86
N ILE A 171 -10.43 -16.97 0.88
CA ILE A 171 -10.94 -16.34 -0.35
C ILE A 171 -11.87 -17.31 -1.11
N LYS A 172 -11.43 -18.56 -1.34
CA LYS A 172 -12.21 -19.57 -2.04
C LYS A 172 -13.53 -19.88 -1.33
N ASN A 173 -13.50 -20.00 -0.01
CA ASN A 173 -14.70 -20.24 0.79
C ASN A 173 -15.67 -19.05 0.73
N LEU A 174 -15.16 -17.82 0.77
CA LEU A 174 -15.97 -16.60 0.63
C LEU A 174 -16.67 -16.56 -0.75
N LEU A 175 -15.92 -16.81 -1.82
CA LEU A 175 -16.46 -16.83 -3.19
C LEU A 175 -17.55 -17.90 -3.36
N LYS A 176 -17.32 -19.12 -2.85
CA LYS A 176 -18.33 -20.19 -2.85
C LYS A 176 -19.59 -19.80 -2.09
N LYS A 177 -19.44 -19.22 -0.90
CA LYS A 177 -20.55 -18.76 -0.06
C LYS A 177 -21.39 -17.69 -0.78
N VAL A 178 -20.75 -16.70 -1.38
CA VAL A 178 -21.44 -15.62 -2.11
C VAL A 178 -22.18 -16.18 -3.33
N HIS A 179 -21.51 -17.03 -4.13
CA HIS A 179 -22.10 -17.64 -5.32
C HIS A 179 -23.28 -18.54 -4.99
N ALA A 180 -23.22 -19.32 -3.90
CA ALA A 180 -24.34 -20.13 -3.43
C ALA A 180 -25.56 -19.30 -3.01
N GLY A 181 -25.33 -18.11 -2.45
CA GLY A 181 -26.41 -17.17 -2.07
C GLY A 181 -27.02 -16.41 -3.26
N ASN A 182 -26.21 -16.03 -4.23
CA ASN A 182 -26.63 -15.34 -5.46
C ASN A 182 -25.68 -15.72 -6.63
N PRO A 183 -26.10 -16.60 -7.56
CA PRO A 183 -25.25 -17.04 -8.68
C PRO A 183 -24.91 -15.98 -9.73
N HIS A 184 -25.45 -14.78 -9.61
CA HIS A 184 -25.22 -13.64 -10.52
C HIS A 184 -24.57 -12.44 -9.82
N HIS A 185 -24.20 -12.57 -8.55
CA HIS A 185 -23.71 -11.46 -7.72
C HIS A 185 -22.52 -10.74 -8.35
N TRP A 186 -21.50 -11.47 -8.76
CA TRP A 186 -20.26 -10.89 -9.30
C TRP A 186 -20.45 -10.27 -10.67
N ARG A 187 -21.24 -10.91 -11.56
CA ARG A 187 -21.59 -10.32 -12.86
C ARG A 187 -22.35 -9.00 -12.72
N ASP A 188 -23.26 -8.93 -11.75
CA ASP A 188 -24.03 -7.69 -11.51
C ASP A 188 -23.15 -6.60 -10.93
N ILE A 189 -22.23 -6.94 -10.01
CA ILE A 189 -21.28 -6.00 -9.42
C ILE A 189 -20.32 -5.41 -10.46
N VAL A 190 -19.68 -6.24 -11.29
CA VAL A 190 -18.68 -5.77 -12.27
C VAL A 190 -19.30 -5.03 -13.46
N LYS A 191 -20.59 -5.13 -13.69
CA LYS A 191 -21.30 -4.52 -14.82
C LYS A 191 -21.11 -3.00 -14.90
N ALA A 192 -21.05 -2.33 -13.77
CA ALA A 192 -20.88 -0.89 -13.70
C ALA A 192 -19.41 -0.46 -13.52
N TRP A 193 -18.50 -1.39 -13.28
CA TRP A 193 -17.11 -1.10 -13.02
C TRP A 193 -16.42 -0.50 -14.25
N ARG A 194 -15.73 0.63 -14.10
CA ARG A 194 -15.14 1.43 -15.19
C ARG A 194 -13.63 1.55 -15.10
N GLY A 195 -13.03 1.23 -13.94
CA GLY A 195 -11.60 1.27 -13.80
C GLY A 195 -11.10 1.10 -12.38
N VAL A 196 -9.80 0.86 -12.27
CA VAL A 196 -9.07 0.73 -11.01
C VAL A 196 -7.78 1.54 -11.06
N SER A 197 -7.39 2.14 -9.94
CA SER A 197 -6.06 2.68 -9.75
C SER A 197 -5.35 1.88 -8.66
N GLU A 198 -4.11 1.46 -8.94
CA GLU A 198 -3.33 0.55 -8.10
C GLU A 198 -2.12 1.29 -7.50
N GLU A 199 -1.98 1.18 -6.18
CA GLU A 199 -0.98 1.88 -5.39
C GLU A 199 0.39 1.20 -5.38
N THR A 200 0.44 -0.13 -5.38
CA THR A 200 1.69 -0.84 -5.04
C THR A 200 2.18 -1.76 -6.14
N THR A 201 3.51 -1.98 -6.16
CA THR A 201 4.21 -2.83 -7.15
C THR A 201 3.57 -4.21 -7.30
N THR A 202 3.17 -4.84 -6.20
CA THR A 202 2.62 -6.20 -6.24
C THR A 202 1.25 -6.25 -6.93
N GLY A 203 0.38 -5.28 -6.64
CA GLY A 203 -0.91 -5.16 -7.33
C GLY A 203 -0.75 -4.83 -8.80
N VAL A 204 0.18 -3.94 -9.15
CA VAL A 204 0.55 -3.63 -10.54
C VAL A 204 1.01 -4.88 -11.29
N HIS A 205 1.84 -5.72 -10.65
CA HIS A 205 2.27 -6.98 -11.27
C HIS A 205 1.09 -7.92 -11.55
N ARG A 206 0.12 -8.01 -10.63
CA ARG A 206 -1.14 -8.76 -10.84
C ARG A 206 -1.92 -8.20 -12.05
N LEU A 207 -2.04 -6.89 -12.18
CA LEU A 207 -2.74 -6.24 -13.29
C LEU A 207 -2.09 -6.56 -14.64
N TYR A 208 -0.77 -6.45 -14.75
CA TYR A 208 -0.05 -6.83 -15.97
C TYR A 208 -0.24 -8.30 -16.31
N LYS A 209 -0.15 -9.20 -15.32
CA LYS A 209 -0.39 -10.63 -15.53
C LYS A 209 -1.81 -10.92 -16.01
N MET A 210 -2.83 -10.25 -15.46
CA MET A 210 -4.21 -10.36 -15.92
C MET A 210 -4.37 -9.84 -17.34
N GLN A 211 -3.70 -8.73 -17.70
CA GLN A 211 -3.70 -8.18 -19.06
C GLN A 211 -3.07 -9.16 -20.05
N GLU A 212 -1.90 -9.71 -19.75
CA GLU A 212 -1.22 -10.71 -20.59
C GLU A 212 -2.07 -11.95 -20.83
N GLN A 213 -2.84 -12.38 -19.84
CA GLN A 213 -3.76 -13.51 -19.90
C GLN A 213 -5.09 -13.17 -20.61
N GLY A 214 -5.33 -11.91 -20.97
CA GLY A 214 -6.62 -11.47 -21.53
C GLY A 214 -7.78 -11.53 -20.54
N LYS A 215 -7.50 -11.52 -19.24
CA LYS A 215 -8.48 -11.66 -18.15
C LYS A 215 -8.86 -10.35 -17.49
N LEU A 216 -8.06 -9.29 -17.68
CA LEU A 216 -8.36 -7.96 -17.10
C LEU A 216 -9.72 -7.46 -17.60
N LEU A 217 -10.59 -7.03 -16.68
CA LEU A 217 -11.97 -6.66 -16.99
C LEU A 217 -12.16 -5.18 -17.31
N VAL A 218 -11.28 -4.31 -16.81
CA VAL A 218 -11.41 -2.86 -16.88
C VAL A 218 -10.06 -2.18 -17.15
N PRO A 219 -10.02 -0.92 -17.58
CA PRO A 219 -8.81 -0.14 -17.59
C PRO A 219 -8.23 0.00 -16.17
N ALA A 220 -6.92 -0.08 -16.05
CA ALA A 220 -6.21 0.09 -14.80
C ALA A 220 -5.15 1.19 -14.93
N ILE A 221 -5.05 2.08 -13.93
CA ILE A 221 -3.94 3.04 -13.84
C ILE A 221 -2.95 2.54 -12.79
N ASN A 222 -1.73 2.29 -13.23
CA ASN A 222 -0.58 2.01 -12.40
C ASN A 222 -0.07 3.31 -11.77
N VAL A 223 -0.52 3.62 -10.57
CA VAL A 223 -0.08 4.79 -9.79
C VAL A 223 1.32 4.58 -9.22
N ASN A 224 1.67 3.33 -8.88
CA ASN A 224 3.00 3.01 -8.32
C ASN A 224 4.14 3.53 -9.18
N ASP A 225 4.02 3.48 -10.52
CA ASP A 225 5.09 3.87 -11.43
C ASP A 225 5.07 5.36 -11.82
N SER A 226 4.13 6.15 -11.30
CA SER A 226 4.27 7.61 -11.29
C SER A 226 5.56 7.97 -10.53
N VAL A 227 6.40 8.86 -11.10
CA VAL A 227 7.69 9.19 -10.48
C VAL A 227 7.51 9.84 -9.11
N THR A 228 6.50 10.71 -8.98
CA THR A 228 6.12 11.34 -7.70
C THR A 228 5.52 10.36 -6.69
N LYS A 229 5.24 9.10 -7.09
CA LYS A 229 4.91 8.01 -6.17
C LYS A 229 6.14 7.16 -5.88
N SER A 230 6.69 6.47 -6.88
CA SER A 230 7.75 5.47 -6.66
C SER A 230 9.04 6.06 -6.08
N LYS A 231 9.45 7.24 -6.53
CA LYS A 231 10.68 7.90 -6.04
C LYS A 231 10.48 8.71 -4.75
N PHE A 232 9.25 8.81 -4.26
CA PHE A 232 8.91 9.51 -3.02
C PHE A 232 8.39 8.54 -1.96
N ASP A 233 7.28 7.88 -2.19
CA ASP A 233 6.66 6.93 -1.28
C ASP A 233 7.59 5.74 -1.00
N ASN A 234 7.95 4.99 -2.03
CA ASN A 234 8.77 3.78 -1.86
C ASN A 234 10.17 4.11 -1.32
N LEU A 235 10.74 5.27 -1.67
CA LEU A 235 12.07 5.67 -1.24
C LEU A 235 12.03 6.45 0.08
N TYR A 236 11.46 7.66 0.09
CA TYR A 236 11.48 8.53 1.27
C TYR A 236 10.51 8.05 2.36
N GLY A 237 9.37 7.47 1.98
CA GLY A 237 8.45 6.85 2.92
C GLY A 237 9.09 5.73 3.71
N CYS A 238 9.77 4.79 3.06
CA CYS A 238 10.50 3.71 3.73
C CYS A 238 11.70 4.24 4.54
N ARG A 239 12.36 5.31 4.06
CA ARG A 239 13.47 5.94 4.77
C ARG A 239 13.05 6.49 6.14
N GLU A 240 11.86 7.06 6.25
CA GLU A 240 11.32 7.57 7.51
C GLU A 240 10.72 6.43 8.36
N SER A 241 9.88 5.60 7.77
CA SER A 241 9.00 4.69 8.50
C SER A 241 9.63 3.36 8.93
N LEU A 242 10.71 2.88 8.27
CA LEU A 242 11.35 1.62 8.67
C LEU A 242 11.92 1.70 10.09
N ALA A 243 12.74 2.71 10.35
CA ALA A 243 13.35 2.89 11.66
C ALA A 243 12.28 3.14 12.75
N ASP A 244 11.20 3.86 12.42
CA ASP A 244 10.07 4.07 13.33
C ASP A 244 9.40 2.75 13.72
N GLY A 245 9.12 1.87 12.74
CA GLY A 245 8.54 0.54 13.00
C GLY A 245 9.42 -0.34 13.89
N ILE A 246 10.71 -0.45 13.57
CA ILE A 246 11.66 -1.25 14.34
C ILE A 246 11.79 -0.71 15.78
N LYS A 247 11.92 0.60 15.94
CA LYS A 247 12.12 1.23 17.26
C LYS A 247 10.89 1.13 18.13
N ARG A 248 9.69 1.37 17.62
CA ARG A 248 8.44 1.20 18.38
C ARG A 248 8.21 -0.26 18.76
N ALA A 249 8.57 -1.20 17.89
CA ALA A 249 8.47 -2.62 18.18
C ALA A 249 9.42 -3.07 19.30
N THR A 250 10.67 -2.64 19.27
CA THR A 250 11.76 -3.27 20.04
C THR A 250 12.47 -2.34 20.99
N ASP A 251 12.37 -1.03 20.78
CA ASP A 251 13.12 0.00 21.52
C ASP A 251 14.66 -0.20 21.50
N VAL A 252 15.16 -0.95 20.51
CA VAL A 252 16.60 -1.22 20.38
C VAL A 252 17.36 0.01 19.89
N MET A 253 18.62 0.12 20.31
CA MET A 253 19.56 1.06 19.71
C MET A 253 20.02 0.50 18.36
N VAL A 254 19.76 1.25 17.29
CA VAL A 254 20.12 0.85 15.91
C VAL A 254 21.61 1.10 15.62
N ALA A 255 22.18 2.16 16.20
CA ALA A 255 23.59 2.51 16.00
C ALA A 255 24.52 1.37 16.37
N GLY A 256 25.50 1.11 15.51
CA GLY A 256 26.51 0.04 15.69
C GLY A 256 26.05 -1.37 15.31
N LYS A 257 24.74 -1.59 15.11
CA LYS A 257 24.22 -2.90 14.65
C LYS A 257 24.54 -3.15 13.18
N ILE A 258 24.63 -4.43 12.81
CA ILE A 258 24.68 -4.85 11.41
C ILE A 258 23.25 -5.05 10.94
N ALA A 259 22.84 -4.23 9.97
CA ALA A 259 21.51 -4.30 9.35
C ALA A 259 21.62 -4.83 7.92
N VAL A 260 20.98 -5.95 7.65
CA VAL A 260 20.94 -6.62 6.36
C VAL A 260 19.65 -6.21 5.64
N ILE A 261 19.78 -5.54 4.51
CA ILE A 261 18.66 -5.12 3.67
C ILE A 261 18.63 -6.02 2.45
N CYS A 262 17.58 -6.84 2.34
CA CYS A 262 17.39 -7.75 1.22
C CYS A 262 16.62 -7.03 0.10
N GLY A 263 17.34 -6.65 -0.96
CA GLY A 263 16.87 -5.86 -2.08
C GLY A 263 17.37 -4.41 -2.06
N TYR A 264 17.63 -3.83 -3.26
CA TYR A 264 18.08 -2.45 -3.42
C TYR A 264 17.32 -1.71 -4.53
N GLY A 265 16.03 -2.05 -4.73
CA GLY A 265 15.05 -1.23 -5.43
C GLY A 265 14.71 0.04 -4.63
N ASP A 266 13.67 0.78 -4.99
CA ASP A 266 13.35 2.06 -4.29
C ASP A 266 13.08 1.84 -2.79
N VAL A 267 12.34 0.79 -2.42
CA VAL A 267 12.09 0.41 -1.01
C VAL A 267 13.41 0.04 -0.30
N GLY A 268 14.27 -0.77 -0.94
CA GLY A 268 15.56 -1.16 -0.38
C GLY A 268 16.51 0.01 -0.20
N LYS A 269 16.58 0.94 -1.18
CA LYS A 269 17.35 2.18 -1.08
C LYS A 269 16.88 3.02 0.10
N GLY A 270 15.57 3.25 0.24
CA GLY A 270 15.00 3.95 1.38
C GLY A 270 15.37 3.29 2.70
N SER A 271 15.20 1.98 2.79
CA SER A 271 15.48 1.17 3.97
C SER A 271 16.96 1.18 4.38
N ALA A 272 17.86 1.03 3.42
CA ALA A 272 19.31 1.09 3.65
C ALA A 272 19.73 2.48 4.19
N HIS A 273 19.23 3.55 3.57
CA HIS A 273 19.48 4.91 4.01
C HIS A 273 18.88 5.21 5.39
N SER A 274 17.69 4.65 5.71
CA SER A 274 17.05 4.75 7.02
C SER A 274 18.00 4.28 8.13
N LEU A 275 18.43 3.03 8.04
CA LEU A 275 19.22 2.42 9.10
C LEU A 275 20.67 2.95 9.13
N ARG A 276 21.27 3.27 7.96
CA ARG A 276 22.56 3.99 7.91
C ARG A 276 22.48 5.35 8.58
N GLY A 277 21.39 6.09 8.35
CA GLY A 277 21.14 7.39 9.00
C GLY A 277 21.05 7.29 10.53
N MET A 278 20.62 6.15 11.05
CA MET A 278 20.59 5.84 12.48
C MET A 278 21.91 5.29 13.02
N GLY A 279 22.96 5.18 12.18
CA GLY A 279 24.29 4.71 12.58
C GLY A 279 24.50 3.19 12.51
N ALA A 280 23.64 2.45 11.82
CA ALA A 280 23.86 1.04 11.53
C ALA A 280 24.96 0.84 10.48
N ARG A 281 25.64 -0.31 10.56
CA ARG A 281 26.48 -0.85 9.49
C ARG A 281 25.58 -1.65 8.56
N VAL A 282 25.27 -1.08 7.39
CA VAL A 282 24.29 -1.67 6.46
C VAL A 282 25.01 -2.57 5.47
N VAL A 283 24.44 -3.78 5.31
CA VAL A 283 24.79 -4.77 4.28
C VAL A 283 23.58 -4.92 3.36
N VAL A 284 23.80 -4.97 2.06
CA VAL A 284 22.74 -5.11 1.05
C VAL A 284 22.88 -6.47 0.36
N THR A 285 21.76 -7.13 0.10
CA THR A 285 21.71 -8.28 -0.80
C THR A 285 20.87 -7.93 -2.03
N GLU A 286 21.31 -8.30 -3.23
CA GLU A 286 20.64 -7.89 -4.48
C GLU A 286 20.92 -8.90 -5.61
N ILE A 287 19.93 -9.09 -6.48
CA ILE A 287 20.03 -9.95 -7.68
C ILE A 287 20.27 -9.15 -8.95
N ASP A 288 19.83 -7.88 -8.99
CA ASP A 288 20.04 -7.00 -10.15
C ASP A 288 21.45 -6.39 -10.09
N PRO A 289 22.33 -6.67 -11.08
CA PRO A 289 23.70 -6.18 -11.07
C PRO A 289 23.80 -4.64 -11.13
N ILE A 290 22.78 -3.95 -11.66
CA ILE A 290 22.75 -2.48 -11.69
C ILE A 290 22.48 -1.93 -10.30
N ASN A 291 21.48 -2.45 -9.60
CA ASN A 291 21.18 -2.04 -8.22
C ASN A 291 22.31 -2.44 -7.26
N ALA A 292 22.91 -3.62 -7.43
CA ALA A 292 24.06 -4.06 -6.65
C ALA A 292 25.26 -3.11 -6.83
N LEU A 293 25.55 -2.71 -8.07
CA LEU A 293 26.60 -1.74 -8.36
C LEU A 293 26.30 -0.37 -7.73
N GLN A 294 25.06 0.10 -7.79
CA GLN A 294 24.67 1.35 -7.14
C GLN A 294 24.88 1.27 -5.62
N ALA A 295 24.46 0.18 -4.97
CA ALA A 295 24.67 -0.01 -3.54
C ALA A 295 26.16 0.04 -3.16
N ALA A 296 27.01 -0.63 -3.94
CA ALA A 296 28.45 -0.62 -3.74
C ALA A 296 29.06 0.78 -3.93
N MET A 297 28.61 1.54 -4.95
CA MET A 297 29.06 2.92 -5.18
C MET A 297 28.64 3.87 -4.05
N GLU A 298 27.54 3.60 -3.39
CA GLU A 298 27.08 4.35 -2.21
C GLU A 298 27.77 3.92 -0.91
N GLY A 299 28.71 2.97 -0.98
CA GLY A 299 29.56 2.54 0.13
C GLY A 299 28.93 1.46 1.03
N PHE A 300 27.90 0.76 0.56
CA PHE A 300 27.39 -0.41 1.26
C PHE A 300 28.21 -1.66 0.93
N GLU A 301 28.35 -2.55 1.90
CA GLU A 301 28.76 -3.93 1.64
C GLU A 301 27.63 -4.61 0.86
N VAL A 302 27.96 -5.30 -0.24
CA VAL A 302 27.00 -6.07 -1.03
C VAL A 302 27.44 -7.53 -1.04
N THR A 303 26.56 -8.42 -0.54
CA THR A 303 26.85 -9.86 -0.44
C THR A 303 25.56 -10.68 -0.47
N THR A 304 25.56 -11.95 -0.09
CA THR A 304 24.38 -12.81 0.01
C THR A 304 23.82 -12.85 1.43
N VAL A 305 22.59 -13.34 1.61
CA VAL A 305 21.98 -13.52 2.94
C VAL A 305 22.83 -14.49 3.76
N GLU A 306 23.28 -15.58 3.15
CA GLU A 306 24.08 -16.64 3.78
C GLU A 306 25.39 -16.11 4.39
N ASP A 307 26.05 -15.18 3.72
CA ASP A 307 27.29 -14.55 4.21
C ASP A 307 27.06 -13.64 5.43
N THR A 308 25.81 -13.29 5.72
CA THR A 308 25.43 -12.43 6.86
C THR A 308 24.96 -13.22 8.08
N LEU A 309 24.67 -14.52 7.92
CA LEU A 309 24.21 -15.36 9.02
C LEU A 309 25.25 -15.40 10.17
N GLY A 310 24.76 -15.41 11.41
CA GLY A 310 25.61 -15.35 12.59
C GLY A 310 26.22 -13.97 12.92
N ARG A 311 26.16 -12.98 12.02
CA ARG A 311 26.64 -11.61 12.29
C ARG A 311 25.58 -10.52 12.20
N GLY A 312 24.53 -10.71 11.40
CA GLY A 312 23.43 -9.75 11.24
C GLY A 312 22.59 -9.60 12.49
N ASP A 313 22.34 -8.36 12.91
CA ASP A 313 21.51 -8.04 14.07
C ASP A 313 20.05 -7.74 13.65
N ILE A 314 19.84 -7.15 12.46
CA ILE A 314 18.55 -6.77 11.93
C ILE A 314 18.49 -7.22 10.47
N TYR A 315 17.45 -7.95 10.11
CA TYR A 315 17.17 -8.38 8.74
C TYR A 315 15.85 -7.74 8.27
N VAL A 316 15.88 -7.12 7.09
CA VAL A 316 14.74 -6.43 6.49
C VAL A 316 14.56 -6.88 5.05
N THR A 317 13.43 -7.49 4.73
CA THR A 317 13.08 -7.84 3.34
C THR A 317 12.36 -6.69 2.64
N THR A 318 12.67 -6.46 1.37
CA THR A 318 12.24 -5.28 0.59
C THR A 318 12.03 -5.61 -0.89
N THR A 319 11.89 -6.89 -1.24
CA THR A 319 12.04 -7.35 -2.64
C THR A 319 10.73 -7.50 -3.39
N GLY A 320 9.60 -7.67 -2.67
CA GLY A 320 8.32 -8.05 -3.26
C GLY A 320 8.32 -9.47 -3.88
N ASN A 321 9.32 -10.30 -3.54
CA ASN A 321 9.48 -11.66 -4.03
C ASN A 321 9.05 -12.69 -2.96
N LEU A 322 9.40 -13.94 -3.14
CA LEU A 322 9.03 -15.08 -2.29
C LEU A 322 10.28 -15.67 -1.63
N ASP A 323 10.14 -16.13 -0.36
CA ASP A 323 11.14 -16.94 0.33
C ASP A 323 12.55 -16.34 0.38
N ILE A 324 12.66 -15.04 0.58
CA ILE A 324 13.95 -14.33 0.70
C ILE A 324 14.65 -14.71 2.00
N ILE A 325 13.89 -14.81 3.09
CA ILE A 325 14.37 -15.35 4.37
C ILE A 325 13.65 -16.67 4.63
N THR A 326 14.41 -17.76 4.54
CA THR A 326 13.91 -19.13 4.74
C THR A 326 13.99 -19.55 6.21
N LEU A 327 13.32 -20.66 6.54
CA LEU A 327 13.44 -21.30 7.86
C LEU A 327 14.91 -21.67 8.17
N ASP A 328 15.66 -22.15 7.17
CA ASP A 328 17.09 -22.48 7.32
C ASP A 328 17.92 -21.24 7.66
N HIS A 329 17.69 -20.11 6.98
CA HIS A 329 18.33 -18.84 7.33
C HIS A 329 18.03 -18.45 8.79
N MET A 330 16.77 -18.49 9.22
CA MET A 330 16.37 -18.13 10.58
C MET A 330 17.01 -19.04 11.64
N ALA A 331 17.18 -20.32 11.34
CA ALA A 331 17.85 -21.28 12.22
C ALA A 331 19.35 -21.02 12.41
N HIS A 332 19.99 -20.27 11.51
CA HIS A 332 21.41 -19.93 11.56
C HIS A 332 21.69 -18.45 11.85
N MET A 333 20.66 -17.65 12.10
CA MET A 333 20.83 -16.27 12.51
C MET A 333 21.45 -16.16 13.89
N LYS A 334 22.08 -15.01 14.13
CA LYS A 334 22.60 -14.65 15.46
C LYS A 334 21.48 -14.64 16.50
N ASP A 335 21.81 -15.08 17.72
CA ASP A 335 20.88 -14.97 18.86
C ASP A 335 20.36 -13.54 19.02
N GLN A 336 19.04 -13.41 19.22
CA GLN A 336 18.29 -12.16 19.32
C GLN A 336 18.30 -11.29 18.04
N ALA A 337 18.53 -11.89 16.87
CA ALA A 337 18.34 -11.18 15.60
C ALA A 337 16.89 -10.73 15.43
N ILE A 338 16.71 -9.51 14.90
CA ILE A 338 15.40 -8.94 14.58
C ILE A 338 15.13 -9.18 13.11
N VAL A 339 13.98 -9.77 12.79
CA VAL A 339 13.57 -10.08 11.42
C VAL A 339 12.26 -9.37 11.11
N CYS A 340 12.23 -8.61 10.03
CA CYS A 340 11.05 -7.88 9.61
C CYS A 340 10.98 -7.73 8.08
N ASN A 341 9.80 -7.36 7.61
CA ASN A 341 9.53 -7.08 6.21
C ASN A 341 8.95 -5.67 6.08
N ILE A 342 9.28 -4.97 5.01
CA ILE A 342 8.66 -3.70 4.62
C ILE A 342 8.08 -3.77 3.19
N GLY A 343 8.14 -4.94 2.54
CA GLY A 343 7.40 -5.26 1.33
C GLY A 343 5.92 -5.47 1.61
N HIS A 344 5.09 -5.40 0.58
CA HIS A 344 3.64 -5.39 0.74
C HIS A 344 3.07 -6.68 1.36
N PHE A 345 3.54 -7.87 0.93
CA PHE A 345 3.08 -9.17 1.42
C PHE A 345 4.05 -9.84 2.38
N ASP A 346 3.54 -10.78 3.16
CA ASP A 346 4.26 -11.54 4.18
C ASP A 346 5.04 -12.75 3.64
N ASN A 347 4.95 -13.04 2.36
CA ASN A 347 5.55 -14.20 1.72
C ASN A 347 7.07 -14.09 1.46
N GLU A 348 7.67 -12.93 1.72
CA GLU A 348 9.14 -12.77 1.64
C GLU A 348 9.88 -13.53 2.75
N ILE A 349 9.20 -13.81 3.87
CA ILE A 349 9.73 -14.56 5.00
C ILE A 349 8.89 -15.84 5.20
N GLN A 350 9.52 -16.98 5.36
CA GLN A 350 8.83 -18.27 5.54
C GLN A 350 8.18 -18.40 6.93
N ILE A 351 7.18 -17.58 7.22
CA ILE A 351 6.48 -17.55 8.51
C ILE A 351 5.70 -18.83 8.78
N ASP A 352 5.02 -19.40 7.78
CA ASP A 352 4.26 -20.63 7.94
C ASP A 352 5.18 -21.81 8.27
N ALA A 353 6.35 -21.88 7.62
CA ALA A 353 7.37 -22.87 7.92
C ALA A 353 7.91 -22.69 9.35
N LEU A 354 8.17 -21.45 9.77
CA LEU A 354 8.63 -21.12 11.12
C LEU A 354 7.60 -21.51 12.19
N ASN A 355 6.32 -21.21 11.97
CA ASN A 355 5.23 -21.53 12.89
C ASN A 355 5.00 -23.05 13.06
N THR A 356 5.33 -23.84 12.04
CA THR A 356 5.14 -25.30 12.05
C THR A 356 6.41 -26.09 12.29
N ALA A 357 7.56 -25.39 12.45
CA ALA A 357 8.87 -26.01 12.64
C ALA A 357 8.94 -26.80 13.94
N LYS A 358 9.37 -28.07 13.84
CA LYS A 358 9.48 -28.96 15.00
C LYS A 358 10.52 -28.45 16.00
N GLY A 359 10.08 -28.24 17.24
CA GLY A 359 10.93 -27.82 18.34
C GLY A 359 11.13 -26.31 18.45
N VAL A 360 10.64 -25.52 17.50
CA VAL A 360 10.60 -24.07 17.61
C VAL A 360 9.40 -23.64 18.47
N LYS A 361 9.64 -22.72 19.40
CA LYS A 361 8.62 -22.21 20.31
C LYS A 361 8.36 -20.73 20.04
N ARG A 362 7.13 -20.38 19.63
CA ARG A 362 6.67 -18.99 19.55
C ARG A 362 6.22 -18.49 20.92
N THR A 363 6.65 -17.28 21.29
CA THR A 363 6.22 -16.56 22.48
C THR A 363 5.87 -15.14 22.08
N ASN A 364 4.61 -14.74 22.22
CA ASN A 364 4.23 -13.34 21.98
C ASN A 364 4.76 -12.45 23.11
N ILE A 365 5.54 -11.44 22.78
CA ILE A 365 6.13 -10.49 23.73
C ILE A 365 5.17 -9.31 23.96
N LYS A 366 4.63 -8.78 22.87
CA LYS A 366 3.60 -7.73 22.83
C LYS A 366 2.94 -7.75 21.44
N PRO A 367 1.86 -6.99 21.21
CA PRO A 367 1.26 -6.95 19.87
C PRO A 367 2.30 -6.72 18.77
N GLN A 368 2.26 -7.54 17.72
CA GLN A 368 3.15 -7.55 16.55
C GLN A 368 4.64 -7.81 16.86
N VAL A 369 4.98 -8.34 18.01
CA VAL A 369 6.36 -8.73 18.36
C VAL A 369 6.36 -10.13 18.95
N ASP A 370 6.88 -11.09 18.19
CA ASP A 370 6.98 -12.48 18.58
C ASP A 370 8.43 -12.93 18.68
N MET A 371 8.74 -13.66 19.73
CA MET A 371 10.02 -14.33 19.90
C MET A 371 9.88 -15.80 19.51
N TYR A 372 10.75 -16.27 18.64
CA TYR A 372 10.86 -17.68 18.26
C TYR A 372 12.15 -18.25 18.83
N THR A 373 12.03 -19.23 19.72
CA THR A 373 13.16 -19.91 20.35
C THR A 373 13.39 -21.25 19.65
N PHE A 374 14.57 -21.48 19.14
CA PHE A 374 15.01 -22.69 18.45
C PHE A 374 15.47 -23.77 19.45
N PRO A 375 15.61 -25.06 19.02
CA PRO A 375 15.97 -26.16 19.91
C PRO A 375 17.35 -26.05 20.57
N ASP A 376 18.29 -25.31 19.98
CA ASP A 376 19.63 -25.03 20.51
C ASP A 376 19.65 -23.91 21.57
N GLY A 377 18.51 -23.22 21.74
CA GLY A 377 18.32 -22.17 22.74
C GLY A 377 18.47 -20.75 22.18
N HIS A 378 19.00 -20.56 20.96
CA HIS A 378 18.99 -19.22 20.36
C HIS A 378 17.57 -18.78 20.02
N CYS A 379 17.33 -17.48 19.95
CA CYS A 379 16.04 -16.94 19.57
C CYS A 379 16.15 -15.81 18.52
N ILE A 380 15.07 -15.57 17.79
CA ILE A 380 14.92 -14.40 16.91
C ILE A 380 13.63 -13.65 17.29
N PHE A 381 13.57 -12.36 16.96
CA PHE A 381 12.37 -11.54 17.10
C PHE A 381 11.77 -11.30 15.72
N MET A 382 10.55 -11.78 15.52
CA MET A 382 9.77 -11.55 14.31
C MET A 382 8.82 -10.39 14.52
N LEU A 383 8.86 -9.38 13.64
CA LEU A 383 7.99 -8.21 13.74
C LEU A 383 6.81 -8.31 12.75
N ALA A 384 5.64 -7.92 13.23
CA ALA A 384 4.38 -7.88 12.47
C ALA A 384 4.06 -9.19 11.72
N GLU A 385 4.50 -10.34 12.25
CA GLU A 385 4.33 -11.66 11.61
C GLU A 385 4.83 -11.69 10.15
N GLY A 386 5.94 -11.00 9.85
CA GLY A 386 6.48 -10.89 8.50
C GLY A 386 5.71 -9.93 7.57
N ARG A 387 4.67 -9.27 8.05
CA ARG A 387 3.94 -8.23 7.31
C ARG A 387 4.65 -6.89 7.42
N LEU A 388 4.09 -5.84 6.81
CA LEU A 388 4.64 -4.47 6.80
C LEU A 388 4.98 -3.96 8.21
N VAL A 389 6.27 -3.91 8.56
CA VAL A 389 6.74 -3.50 9.90
C VAL A 389 6.39 -2.05 10.22
N ASN A 390 6.45 -1.16 9.23
CA ASN A 390 6.17 0.27 9.40
C ASN A 390 4.71 0.57 9.72
N LEU A 391 3.78 -0.24 9.23
CA LEU A 391 2.34 -0.13 9.51
C LEU A 391 1.88 -1.04 10.65
N GLY A 392 2.42 -2.25 10.72
CA GLY A 392 2.10 -3.20 11.80
C GLY A 392 2.58 -2.70 13.16
N CYS A 393 3.82 -2.24 13.24
CA CYS A 393 4.46 -1.81 14.49
C CYS A 393 4.45 -0.29 14.71
N ALA A 394 4.12 0.52 13.68
CA ALA A 394 4.06 1.97 13.77
C ALA A 394 2.84 2.52 13.01
N THR A 395 2.97 3.69 12.37
CA THR A 395 1.87 4.43 11.73
C THR A 395 2.04 4.61 10.22
N GLY A 396 3.06 3.97 9.63
CA GLY A 396 3.33 4.01 8.20
C GLY A 396 4.11 5.26 7.75
N HIS A 397 3.94 5.60 6.48
CA HIS A 397 4.65 6.72 5.85
C HIS A 397 4.13 8.08 6.32
N PRO A 398 4.99 9.12 6.36
CA PRO A 398 4.59 10.46 6.79
C PRO A 398 3.62 11.12 5.80
N SER A 399 2.78 12.03 6.32
CA SER A 399 1.69 12.65 5.58
C SER A 399 2.15 13.38 4.30
N PHE A 400 3.29 14.06 4.33
CA PHE A 400 3.82 14.76 3.15
C PHE A 400 4.13 13.80 1.99
N VAL A 401 4.70 12.64 2.29
CA VAL A 401 4.97 11.59 1.28
C VAL A 401 3.67 11.03 0.74
N MET A 402 2.72 10.69 1.62
CA MET A 402 1.42 10.16 1.20
C MET A 402 0.58 11.20 0.42
N SER A 403 0.83 12.50 0.62
CA SER A 403 0.23 13.53 -0.24
C SER A 403 0.62 13.36 -1.71
N ASN A 404 1.86 12.95 -2.01
CA ASN A 404 2.27 12.66 -3.40
C ASN A 404 1.48 11.47 -3.96
N SER A 405 1.47 10.35 -3.26
CA SER A 405 0.76 9.13 -3.68
C SER A 405 -0.74 9.38 -3.85
N PHE A 406 -1.38 10.01 -2.88
CA PHE A 406 -2.82 10.23 -2.91
C PHE A 406 -3.27 11.35 -3.86
N SER A 407 -2.38 12.28 -4.20
CA SER A 407 -2.59 13.20 -5.32
C SER A 407 -2.64 12.43 -6.65
N ASN A 408 -1.71 11.49 -6.87
CA ASN A 408 -1.72 10.61 -8.03
C ASN A 408 -2.98 9.73 -8.06
N GLN A 409 -3.38 9.13 -6.93
CA GLN A 409 -4.63 8.34 -6.84
C GLN A 409 -5.86 9.17 -7.21
N THR A 410 -5.98 10.36 -6.65
CA THR A 410 -7.12 11.23 -6.93
C THR A 410 -7.16 11.64 -8.41
N LEU A 411 -6.02 11.99 -9.00
CA LEU A 411 -5.92 12.32 -10.43
C LEU A 411 -6.22 11.11 -11.31
N ALA A 412 -5.80 9.90 -10.92
CA ALA A 412 -6.12 8.66 -11.62
C ALA A 412 -7.62 8.38 -11.63
N GLN A 413 -8.31 8.54 -10.49
CA GLN A 413 -9.76 8.38 -10.40
C GLN A 413 -10.52 9.40 -11.27
N LEU A 414 -10.06 10.64 -11.28
CA LEU A 414 -10.62 11.69 -12.13
C LEU A 414 -10.42 11.40 -13.62
N ASP A 415 -9.25 10.91 -13.99
CA ASP A 415 -8.89 10.60 -15.38
C ASP A 415 -9.67 9.38 -15.89
N LEU A 416 -9.73 8.30 -15.09
CA LEU A 416 -10.54 7.11 -15.40
C LEU A 416 -12.01 7.47 -15.60
N TRP A 417 -12.58 8.30 -14.72
CA TRP A 417 -13.98 8.66 -14.82
C TRP A 417 -14.28 9.57 -16.01
N LYS A 418 -13.45 10.57 -16.22
CA LYS A 418 -13.60 11.53 -17.32
C LYS A 418 -13.49 10.83 -18.69
N ASN A 419 -12.58 9.86 -18.81
CA ASN A 419 -12.25 9.18 -20.05
C ASN A 419 -12.80 7.74 -20.11
N LYS A 420 -13.77 7.37 -19.27
CA LYS A 420 -14.31 6.01 -19.12
C LYS A 420 -14.82 5.37 -20.41
N ASP A 421 -15.25 6.19 -21.39
CA ASP A 421 -15.77 5.71 -22.67
C ASP A 421 -14.68 5.63 -23.77
N THR A 422 -13.47 6.10 -23.47
CA THR A 422 -12.34 6.11 -24.42
C THR A 422 -11.24 5.12 -24.05
N TYR A 423 -11.05 4.83 -22.77
CA TYR A 423 -10.11 3.82 -22.30
C TYR A 423 -10.49 2.43 -22.80
N LYS A 424 -9.54 1.74 -23.37
CA LYS A 424 -9.63 0.28 -23.61
C LYS A 424 -9.16 -0.47 -22.38
N VAL A 425 -9.53 -1.73 -22.26
CA VAL A 425 -8.99 -2.59 -21.22
C VAL A 425 -7.47 -2.70 -21.39
N GLY A 426 -6.72 -2.39 -20.33
CA GLY A 426 -5.27 -2.37 -20.33
C GLY A 426 -4.74 -1.65 -19.10
N VAL A 427 -3.43 -1.75 -18.88
CA VAL A 427 -2.71 -1.07 -17.80
C VAL A 427 -2.02 0.19 -18.33
N TYR A 428 -2.26 1.32 -17.72
CA TYR A 428 -1.78 2.64 -18.10
C TYR A 428 -1.02 3.30 -16.96
N THR A 429 -0.17 4.28 -17.28
CA THR A 429 0.45 5.19 -16.32
C THR A 429 -0.09 6.60 -16.52
N LEU A 430 -0.08 7.42 -15.47
CA LEU A 430 -0.45 8.83 -15.59
C LEU A 430 0.54 9.57 -16.52
N PRO A 431 0.05 10.52 -17.34
CA PRO A 431 0.92 11.34 -18.19
C PRO A 431 1.95 12.13 -17.37
N LYS A 432 3.16 12.29 -17.90
CA LYS A 432 4.26 13.03 -17.26
C LYS A 432 3.85 14.44 -16.79
N LYS A 433 2.97 15.09 -17.53
CA LYS A 433 2.44 16.42 -17.13
C LYS A 433 1.70 16.39 -15.79
N LEU A 434 0.93 15.33 -15.50
CA LEU A 434 0.24 15.18 -14.21
C LEU A 434 1.22 14.84 -13.08
N ASP A 435 2.22 14.02 -13.37
CA ASP A 435 3.30 13.70 -12.44
C ASP A 435 4.08 14.96 -12.02
N GLU A 436 4.44 15.83 -12.99
CA GLU A 436 5.04 17.14 -12.69
C GLU A 436 4.09 18.09 -11.95
N GLU A 437 2.78 18.07 -12.23
CA GLU A 437 1.79 18.85 -11.48
C GLU A 437 1.77 18.44 -10.02
N VAL A 438 1.76 17.15 -9.72
CA VAL A 438 1.85 16.63 -8.34
C VAL A 438 3.09 17.20 -7.64
N ALA A 439 4.27 17.11 -8.27
CA ALA A 439 5.50 17.67 -7.69
C ALA A 439 5.35 19.17 -7.40
N ARG A 440 4.85 19.96 -8.37
CA ARG A 440 4.68 21.42 -8.22
C ARG A 440 3.80 21.81 -7.03
N LEU A 441 2.70 21.05 -6.78
CA LEU A 441 1.77 21.29 -5.68
C LEU A 441 2.41 21.13 -4.30
N HIS A 442 3.57 20.49 -4.20
CA HIS A 442 4.28 20.25 -2.95
C HIS A 442 5.41 21.27 -2.70
N LEU A 443 5.92 21.93 -3.76
CA LEU A 443 7.13 22.75 -3.66
C LEU A 443 6.96 23.98 -2.77
N GLU A 444 5.80 24.64 -2.82
CA GLU A 444 5.52 25.85 -2.03
C GLU A 444 5.62 25.58 -0.53
N LYS A 445 5.07 24.43 -0.08
CA LYS A 445 5.05 24.03 1.34
C LYS A 445 6.47 23.93 1.94
N ILE A 446 7.44 23.52 1.14
CA ILE A 446 8.85 23.36 1.56
C ILE A 446 9.75 24.52 1.12
N GLY A 447 9.15 25.61 0.64
CA GLY A 447 9.86 26.84 0.30
C GLY A 447 10.74 26.76 -0.96
N VAL A 448 10.49 25.78 -1.85
CA VAL A 448 11.26 25.61 -3.09
C VAL A 448 10.81 26.61 -4.15
N LYS A 449 11.78 27.25 -4.80
CA LYS A 449 11.57 28.12 -5.97
C LYS A 449 12.24 27.51 -7.19
N LEU A 450 11.45 27.27 -8.23
CA LEU A 450 11.96 26.73 -9.49
C LEU A 450 12.59 27.83 -10.35
N THR A 451 13.66 27.47 -11.05
CA THR A 451 14.18 28.28 -12.17
C THR A 451 13.24 28.17 -13.35
N THR A 452 12.95 29.29 -14.00
CA THR A 452 12.12 29.33 -15.21
C THR A 452 13.02 29.37 -16.45
N LEU A 453 12.76 28.51 -17.42
CA LEU A 453 13.46 28.53 -18.71
C LEU A 453 13.15 29.79 -19.49
N THR A 454 14.18 30.40 -20.06
CA THR A 454 13.96 31.38 -21.14
C THR A 454 13.54 30.65 -22.41
N LYS A 455 12.84 31.34 -23.32
CA LYS A 455 12.48 30.76 -24.61
C LYS A 455 13.70 30.17 -25.36
N LYS A 456 14.85 30.87 -25.33
CA LYS A 456 16.09 30.40 -25.95
C LYS A 456 16.58 29.06 -25.36
N GLN A 457 16.47 28.89 -24.04
CA GLN A 457 16.84 27.66 -23.36
C GLN A 457 15.86 26.52 -23.68
N ALA A 458 14.56 26.81 -23.67
CA ALA A 458 13.51 25.85 -24.02
C ALA A 458 13.67 25.36 -25.47
N ASP A 459 13.89 26.29 -26.42
CA ASP A 459 14.13 25.98 -27.84
C ASP A 459 15.41 25.11 -27.99
N TYR A 460 16.47 25.40 -27.26
CA TYR A 460 17.72 24.63 -27.31
C TYR A 460 17.53 23.18 -26.78
N LEU A 461 16.75 23.02 -25.73
CA LEU A 461 16.45 21.70 -25.15
C LEU A 461 15.34 20.93 -25.89
N GLY A 462 14.60 21.61 -26.78
CA GLY A 462 13.44 21.02 -27.44
C GLY A 462 12.26 20.69 -26.52
N VAL A 463 12.08 21.47 -25.44
CA VAL A 463 11.00 21.30 -24.47
C VAL A 463 10.18 22.58 -24.32
N PRO A 464 8.90 22.51 -23.92
CA PRO A 464 8.12 23.69 -23.58
C PRO A 464 8.70 24.44 -22.36
N VAL A 465 8.52 25.76 -22.29
CA VAL A 465 8.95 26.57 -21.12
C VAL A 465 8.31 26.07 -19.83
N GLU A 466 7.06 25.63 -19.89
CA GLU A 466 6.26 25.16 -18.74
C GLU A 466 6.33 23.65 -18.52
N GLY A 467 7.12 22.91 -19.29
CA GLY A 467 7.18 21.44 -19.25
C GLY A 467 6.11 20.75 -20.10
N PRO A 468 6.05 19.42 -20.10
CA PRO A 468 6.93 18.54 -19.34
C PRO A 468 8.39 18.58 -19.81
N TYR A 469 9.32 18.51 -18.85
CA TYR A 469 10.76 18.63 -19.12
C TYR A 469 11.44 17.33 -19.53
N LYS A 470 10.76 16.20 -19.33
CA LYS A 470 11.23 14.86 -19.67
C LYS A 470 10.15 14.11 -20.46
N PRO A 471 10.53 13.19 -21.37
CA PRO A 471 9.58 12.33 -22.06
C PRO A 471 8.88 11.35 -21.11
N ASP A 472 7.73 10.83 -21.50
CA ASP A 472 6.87 9.98 -20.66
C ASP A 472 7.59 8.72 -20.14
N HIS A 473 8.50 8.15 -20.91
CA HIS A 473 9.26 6.94 -20.53
C HIS A 473 10.40 7.21 -19.53
N TYR A 474 10.74 8.47 -19.28
CA TYR A 474 11.87 8.80 -18.40
C TYR A 474 11.51 8.50 -16.91
N ARG A 475 12.36 7.75 -16.24
CA ARG A 475 12.29 7.44 -14.80
C ARG A 475 13.53 8.05 -14.11
N TYR A 476 13.31 8.94 -13.15
CA TYR A 476 14.35 9.67 -12.41
C TYR A 476 15.25 8.76 -11.58
#